data_7071690de19e7f89445b130d4c3f37ac
#
_entry.id   7071690de19e7f89445b130d4c3f37ac
#
_cell.length_a   1.000
_cell.length_b   1.000
_cell.length_c   1.000
_cell.angle_alpha   90.00
_cell.angle_beta   90.00
_cell.angle_gamma   90.00
#
_symmetry.space_group_name_H-M   'P 1'
#
loop_
_entity.id
_entity.type
_entity.pdbx_description
1 polymer ?
#
loop_
_entity_poly.entity_id
_entity_poly.type
_entity_poly.pdbx_seq_one_letter_code
_entity_poly.pdbx_strand_id
1 'polypeptide(L)'
;MNEVEQLVIKNLLLDEEYVRKAMPFIKSEYFADTTGKKLFDILSKYFTEYSAIPTKEALVIEVGQIKDISDDQHHEIVKAIGNIDTEKSEFEWILDTTEKWCKERALYLALMSSIKIAEGNDEQRAAGAIPLSLIHI
;
A
#
# COMPACT_ATOMS: atom_id res chain seq x y z
N MET A 1 1.52 10.45 -2.54
CA MET A 1 0.95 9.26 -3.24
C MET A 1 0.76 9.58 -4.70
N ASN A 2 1.02 8.62 -5.57
CA ASN A 2 0.73 8.79 -7.00
C ASN A 2 -0.79 8.68 -7.26
N GLU A 3 -1.19 8.92 -8.51
CA GLU A 3 -2.62 8.96 -8.85
C GLU A 3 -3.35 7.64 -8.57
N VAL A 4 -2.73 6.52 -8.91
CA VAL A 4 -3.36 5.21 -8.70
C VAL A 4 -3.51 4.90 -7.22
N GLU A 5 -2.49 5.17 -6.41
CA GLU A 5 -2.55 4.98 -4.97
C GLU A 5 -3.64 5.83 -4.33
N GLN A 6 -3.79 7.08 -4.79
CA GLN A 6 -4.86 7.97 -4.31
C GLN A 6 -6.24 7.42 -4.67
N LEU A 7 -6.40 6.90 -5.89
CA LEU A 7 -7.66 6.30 -6.33
C LEU A 7 -8.00 5.04 -5.54
N VAL A 8 -7.02 4.20 -5.27
CA VAL A 8 -7.21 3.00 -4.45
C VAL A 8 -7.70 3.37 -3.05
N ILE A 9 -6.99 4.28 -2.39
CA ILE A 9 -7.37 4.73 -1.03
C ILE A 9 -8.76 5.37 -1.04
N LYS A 10 -9.03 6.23 -2.01
CA LYS A 10 -10.34 6.87 -2.14
C LYS A 10 -11.48 5.84 -2.22
N ASN A 11 -11.34 4.87 -3.09
CA ASN A 11 -12.39 3.88 -3.29
C ASN A 11 -12.51 2.89 -2.13
N LEU A 12 -11.41 2.62 -1.43
CA LEU A 12 -11.46 1.85 -0.18
C LEU A 12 -12.25 2.58 0.92
N LEU A 13 -12.36 3.89 0.81
CA LEU A 13 -13.12 4.70 1.77
C LEU A 13 -14.56 4.94 1.34
N LEU A 14 -14.87 4.81 0.05
CA LEU A 14 -16.19 5.19 -0.49
C LEU A 14 -17.04 4.03 -0.98
N ASP A 15 -16.45 2.90 -1.34
CA ASP A 15 -17.15 1.82 -2.03
C ASP A 15 -16.94 0.49 -1.30
N GLU A 16 -17.95 0.07 -0.56
CA GLU A 16 -17.88 -1.17 0.23
C GLU A 16 -17.72 -2.41 -0.64
N GLU A 17 -18.37 -2.45 -1.80
CA GLU A 17 -18.24 -3.57 -2.73
C GLU A 17 -16.81 -3.67 -3.26
N TYR A 18 -16.20 -2.55 -3.59
CA TYR A 18 -14.79 -2.48 -3.98
C TYR A 18 -13.88 -2.99 -2.87
N VAL A 19 -14.13 -2.57 -1.63
CA VAL A 19 -13.35 -3.02 -0.48
C VAL A 19 -13.38 -4.54 -0.37
N ARG A 20 -14.56 -5.13 -0.46
CA ARG A 20 -14.73 -6.59 -0.33
C ARG A 20 -13.98 -7.35 -1.42
N LYS A 21 -13.95 -6.82 -2.62
CA LYS A 21 -13.30 -7.49 -3.76
C LYS A 21 -11.81 -7.22 -3.87
N ALA A 22 -11.38 -6.00 -3.59
CA ALA A 22 -10.01 -5.56 -3.82
C ALA A 22 -9.09 -5.75 -2.62
N MET A 23 -9.57 -5.47 -1.42
CA MET A 23 -8.73 -5.45 -0.23
C MET A 23 -7.95 -6.76 0.01
N PRO A 24 -8.52 -7.97 -0.23
CA PRO A 24 -7.77 -9.21 -0.04
C PRO A 24 -6.54 -9.33 -0.94
N PHE A 25 -6.49 -8.62 -2.05
CA PHE A 25 -5.39 -8.68 -3.02
C PHE A 25 -4.38 -7.56 -2.86
N ILE A 26 -4.71 -6.54 -2.08
CA ILE A 26 -3.82 -5.39 -1.85
C ILE A 26 -2.95 -5.67 -0.63
N LYS A 27 -1.67 -5.35 -0.76
CA LYS A 27 -0.72 -5.42 0.36
C LYS A 27 -0.20 -4.02 0.66
N SER A 28 0.03 -3.74 1.92
CA SER A 28 0.61 -2.47 2.37
C SER A 28 1.89 -2.15 1.60
N GLU A 29 2.74 -3.15 1.36
CA GLU A 29 4.01 -2.98 0.67
C GLU A 29 3.89 -2.53 -0.79
N TYR A 30 2.70 -2.66 -1.40
CA TYR A 30 2.48 -2.18 -2.77
C TYR A 30 2.48 -0.65 -2.85
N PHE A 31 2.13 0.02 -1.77
CA PHE A 31 2.18 1.49 -1.71
C PHE A 31 3.64 1.94 -1.63
N ALA A 32 4.04 2.83 -2.52
CA ALA A 32 5.39 3.38 -2.52
C ALA A 32 5.56 4.43 -1.43
N ASP A 33 4.49 5.15 -1.12
CA ASP A 33 4.46 6.24 -0.16
C ASP A 33 4.10 5.74 1.23
N THR A 34 4.82 6.19 2.24
CA THR A 34 4.57 5.85 3.64
C THR A 34 3.15 6.24 4.08
N THR A 35 2.65 7.39 3.62
CA THR A 35 1.29 7.83 3.91
C THR A 35 0.26 6.83 3.40
N GLY A 36 0.43 6.35 2.16
CA GLY A 36 -0.44 5.33 1.58
C GLY A 36 -0.40 4.02 2.34
N LYS A 37 0.80 3.56 2.73
CA LYS A 37 0.96 2.35 3.54
C LYS A 37 0.20 2.43 4.85
N LYS A 38 0.36 3.54 5.56
CA LYS A 38 -0.29 3.74 6.86
C LYS A 38 -1.80 3.83 6.73
N LEU A 39 -2.29 4.55 5.73
CA LEU A 39 -3.73 4.65 5.47
C LEU A 39 -4.32 3.28 5.13
N PHE A 40 -3.66 2.53 4.27
CA PHE A 40 -4.15 1.19 3.93
C PHE A 40 -4.18 0.28 5.15
N ASP A 41 -3.14 0.31 5.99
CA ASP A 41 -3.10 -0.51 7.21
C ASP A 41 -4.27 -0.19 8.14
N ILE A 42 -4.57 1.09 8.32
CA ILE A 42 -5.67 1.54 9.17
C ILE A 42 -7.01 1.11 8.59
N LEU A 43 -7.20 1.32 7.27
CA LEU A 43 -8.43 0.94 6.59
C LEU A 43 -8.66 -0.57 6.65
N SER A 44 -7.61 -1.35 6.41
CA SER A 44 -7.67 -2.82 6.45
C SER A 44 -8.00 -3.32 7.85
N LYS A 45 -7.35 -2.78 8.86
CA LYS A 45 -7.62 -3.12 10.26
C LYS A 45 -9.04 -2.78 10.65
N TYR A 46 -9.51 -1.59 10.31
CA TYR A 46 -10.85 -1.15 10.63
C TYR A 46 -11.91 -2.06 9.98
N PHE A 47 -11.74 -2.34 8.69
CA PHE A 47 -12.67 -3.20 7.96
C PHE A 47 -12.70 -4.61 8.53
N THR A 48 -11.55 -5.16 8.90
CA THR A 48 -11.46 -6.49 9.50
C THR A 48 -12.19 -6.52 10.85
N GLU A 49 -12.06 -5.46 11.63
CA GLU A 49 -12.64 -5.38 12.97
C GLU A 49 -14.15 -5.10 12.95
N TYR A 50 -14.60 -4.20 12.07
CA TYR A 50 -15.99 -3.74 12.08
C TYR A 50 -16.81 -4.19 10.88
N SER A 51 -16.20 -4.82 9.89
CA SER A 51 -16.85 -5.22 8.63
C SER A 51 -17.56 -4.04 7.93
N ALA A 52 -17.02 -2.86 8.08
CA ALA A 52 -17.58 -1.61 7.55
C ALA A 52 -16.47 -0.63 7.20
N ILE A 53 -16.79 0.30 6.29
CA ILE A 53 -15.87 1.37 5.90
C ILE A 53 -15.92 2.46 6.98
N PRO A 54 -14.77 2.97 7.45
CA PRO A 54 -14.77 4.08 8.40
C PRO A 54 -15.21 5.38 7.74
N THR A 55 -15.76 6.29 8.54
CA THR A 55 -15.92 7.68 8.11
C THR A 55 -14.56 8.38 8.16
N LYS A 56 -14.45 9.54 7.51
CA LYS A 56 -13.23 10.35 7.61
C LYS A 56 -12.93 10.71 9.07
N GLU A 57 -13.95 11.02 9.85
CA GLU A 57 -13.80 11.35 11.27
C GLU A 57 -13.22 10.19 12.06
N ALA A 58 -13.77 8.98 11.86
CA ALA A 58 -13.25 7.79 12.51
C ALA A 58 -11.82 7.51 12.10
N LEU A 59 -11.51 7.69 10.83
CA LEU A 59 -10.17 7.47 10.30
C LEU A 59 -9.15 8.42 10.93
N VAL A 60 -9.50 9.70 11.10
CA VAL A 60 -8.64 10.69 11.76
C VAL A 60 -8.37 10.29 13.21
N ILE A 61 -9.40 9.81 13.92
CA ILE A 61 -9.24 9.36 15.30
C ILE A 61 -8.30 8.14 15.37
N GLU A 62 -8.47 7.19 14.46
CA GLU A 62 -7.60 6.00 14.41
C GLU A 62 -6.14 6.40 14.13
N VAL A 63 -5.92 7.36 13.23
CA VAL A 63 -4.57 7.88 12.96
C VAL A 63 -3.97 8.50 14.22
N GLY A 64 -4.77 9.21 15.00
CA GLY A 64 -4.32 9.83 16.24
C GLY A 64 -3.89 8.84 17.31
N GLN A 65 -4.30 7.58 17.19
CA GLN A 65 -3.94 6.52 18.15
C GLN A 65 -2.64 5.80 17.78
N ILE A 66 -2.08 6.05 16.62
CA ILE A 66 -0.79 5.47 16.21
C ILE A 66 0.33 6.15 16.99
N LYS A 67 1.15 5.34 17.67
CA LYS A 67 2.19 5.87 18.57
C LYS A 67 3.59 5.91 17.94
N ASP A 68 3.82 5.16 16.88
CA ASP A 68 5.15 4.98 16.28
C ASP A 68 5.35 5.79 15.02
N ILE A 69 4.61 6.89 14.86
CA ILE A 69 4.79 7.82 13.75
C ILE A 69 5.15 9.20 14.30
N SER A 70 5.91 9.96 13.49
CA SER A 70 6.26 11.34 13.84
C SER A 70 5.05 12.27 13.72
N ASP A 71 5.14 13.45 14.33
CA ASP A 71 4.12 14.48 14.19
C ASP A 71 3.95 14.90 12.74
N ASP A 72 5.03 14.97 11.99
CA ASP A 72 5.00 15.30 10.57
C ASP A 72 4.24 14.24 9.77
N GLN A 73 4.49 12.96 10.03
CA GLN A 73 3.76 11.87 9.39
C GLN A 73 2.28 11.90 9.74
N HIS A 74 1.96 12.12 11.00
CA HIS A 74 0.58 12.26 11.46
C HIS A 74 -0.12 13.37 10.69
N HIS A 75 0.52 14.54 10.58
CA HIS A 75 -0.02 15.69 9.86
C HIS A 75 -0.25 15.37 8.38
N GLU A 76 0.71 14.70 7.73
CA GLU A 76 0.60 14.32 6.33
C GLU A 76 -0.56 13.33 6.09
N ILE A 77 -0.74 12.37 6.99
CA ILE A 77 -1.83 11.41 6.88
C ILE A 77 -3.19 12.08 7.04
N VAL A 78 -3.33 12.95 8.03
CA VAL A 78 -4.58 13.70 8.27
C VAL A 78 -4.90 14.60 7.07
N LYS A 79 -3.88 15.27 6.52
CA LYS A 79 -4.04 16.09 5.33
C LYS A 79 -4.50 15.26 4.14
N ALA A 80 -3.92 14.08 3.95
CA ALA A 80 -4.31 13.19 2.86
C ALA A 80 -5.76 12.74 3.00
N ILE A 81 -6.21 12.44 4.22
CA ILE A 81 -7.61 12.08 4.49
C ILE A 81 -8.54 13.23 4.12
N GLY A 82 -8.19 14.45 4.51
CA GLY A 82 -8.98 15.63 4.19
C GLY A 82 -9.11 15.92 2.71
N ASN A 83 -8.11 15.53 1.93
CA ASN A 83 -8.06 15.76 0.49
C ASN A 83 -8.76 14.66 -0.32
N ILE A 84 -9.25 13.59 0.30
CA ILE A 84 -9.94 12.52 -0.40
C ILE A 84 -11.26 13.05 -0.95
N ASP A 85 -11.45 12.87 -2.27
CA ASP A 85 -12.67 13.22 -2.96
C ASP A 85 -13.85 12.36 -2.47
N THR A 86 -15.06 12.87 -2.60
CA THR A 86 -16.28 12.17 -2.19
C THR A 86 -16.94 11.40 -3.32
N GLU A 87 -16.40 11.46 -4.53
CA GLU A 87 -16.93 10.78 -5.71
C GLU A 87 -16.15 9.49 -5.96
N LYS A 88 -16.85 8.36 -5.93
CA LYS A 88 -16.21 7.08 -6.21
C LYS A 88 -16.04 6.87 -7.71
N SER A 89 -14.99 6.09 -8.07
CA SER A 89 -14.70 5.75 -9.45
C SER A 89 -15.69 4.70 -9.98
N GLU A 90 -15.74 4.56 -11.29
CA GLU A 90 -16.54 3.50 -11.91
C GLU A 90 -15.97 2.14 -11.46
N PHE A 91 -16.87 1.26 -11.02
CA PHE A 91 -16.51 0.05 -10.29
C PHE A 91 -15.61 -0.90 -11.10
N GLU A 92 -16.02 -1.24 -12.31
CA GLU A 92 -15.25 -2.19 -13.14
C GLU A 92 -13.89 -1.62 -13.52
N TRP A 93 -13.85 -0.33 -13.81
CA TRP A 93 -12.61 0.34 -14.17
C TRP A 93 -11.62 0.35 -13.01
N ILE A 94 -12.10 0.68 -11.81
CA ILE A 94 -11.19 0.75 -10.66
C ILE A 94 -10.70 -0.63 -10.22
N LEU A 95 -11.53 -1.66 -10.34
CA LEU A 95 -11.10 -3.03 -10.10
C LEU A 95 -9.98 -3.44 -11.06
N ASP A 96 -10.16 -3.17 -12.35
CA ASP A 96 -9.18 -3.45 -13.38
C ASP A 96 -7.88 -2.70 -13.14
N THR A 97 -7.99 -1.42 -12.85
CA THR A 97 -6.84 -0.55 -12.58
C THR A 97 -6.08 -1.03 -11.34
N THR A 98 -6.80 -1.41 -10.30
CA THR A 98 -6.22 -1.94 -9.07
C THR A 98 -5.47 -3.25 -9.33
N GLU A 99 -6.06 -4.15 -10.10
CA GLU A 99 -5.42 -5.41 -10.46
C GLU A 99 -4.09 -5.18 -11.18
N LYS A 100 -4.10 -4.31 -12.18
CA LYS A 100 -2.87 -3.96 -12.91
C LYS A 100 -1.82 -3.36 -12.00
N TRP A 101 -2.23 -2.43 -11.15
CA TRP A 101 -1.33 -1.81 -10.18
C TRP A 101 -0.72 -2.83 -9.22
N CYS A 102 -1.54 -3.74 -8.68
CA CYS A 102 -1.04 -4.79 -7.77
C CYS A 102 -0.01 -5.67 -8.47
N LYS A 103 -0.28 -6.08 -9.71
CA LYS A 103 0.65 -6.89 -10.49
C LYS A 103 1.96 -6.16 -10.76
N GLU A 104 1.89 -4.89 -11.14
CA GLU A 104 3.07 -4.08 -11.38
C GLU A 104 3.89 -3.89 -10.11
N ARG A 105 3.24 -3.62 -8.99
CA ARG A 105 3.95 -3.46 -7.72
C ARG A 105 4.57 -4.77 -7.22
N ALA A 106 3.85 -5.88 -7.36
CA ALA A 106 4.37 -7.19 -6.99
C ALA A 106 5.62 -7.53 -7.82
N LEU A 107 5.57 -7.27 -9.12
CA LEU A 107 6.72 -7.49 -10.00
C LEU A 107 7.89 -6.58 -9.62
N TYR A 108 7.62 -5.29 -9.41
CA TYR A 108 8.65 -4.33 -9.01
C TYR A 108 9.36 -4.77 -7.72
N LEU A 109 8.58 -5.15 -6.71
CA LEU A 109 9.14 -5.56 -5.42
C LEU A 109 9.94 -6.86 -5.54
N ALA A 110 9.47 -7.79 -6.37
CA ALA A 110 10.20 -9.03 -6.64
C ALA A 110 11.54 -8.75 -7.32
N LEU A 111 11.56 -7.85 -8.30
CA LEU A 111 12.79 -7.44 -8.99
C LEU A 111 13.75 -6.75 -8.03
N MET A 112 13.25 -5.85 -7.20
CA MET A 112 14.09 -5.15 -6.21
C MET A 112 14.66 -6.12 -5.18
N SER A 113 13.89 -7.10 -4.74
CA SER A 113 14.37 -8.15 -3.85
C SER A 113 15.49 -8.98 -4.52
N SER A 114 15.31 -9.33 -5.78
CA SER A 114 16.33 -10.07 -6.56
C SER A 114 17.63 -9.27 -6.69
N ILE A 115 17.53 -7.97 -6.93
CA ILE A 115 18.70 -7.09 -7.01
C ILE A 115 19.43 -7.06 -5.66
N LYS A 116 18.72 -6.96 -4.56
CA LYS A 116 19.33 -6.98 -3.21
C LYS A 116 20.04 -8.31 -2.94
N ILE A 117 19.44 -9.41 -3.34
CA ILE A 117 20.07 -10.73 -3.21
C ILE A 117 21.34 -10.81 -4.06
N ALA A 118 21.28 -10.30 -5.30
CA ALA A 118 22.44 -10.26 -6.17
C ALA A 118 23.58 -9.43 -5.58
N GLU A 119 23.28 -8.24 -5.03
CA GLU A 119 24.27 -7.39 -4.38
C GLU A 119 24.88 -8.08 -3.17
N GLY A 120 24.06 -8.70 -2.33
CA GLY A 120 24.54 -9.45 -1.17
C GLY A 120 25.43 -10.63 -1.58
N ASN A 121 25.06 -11.34 -2.65
CA ASN A 121 25.87 -12.43 -3.16
C ASN A 121 27.18 -11.95 -3.80
N ASP A 122 27.18 -10.79 -4.42
CA ASP A 122 28.39 -10.18 -4.95
C ASP A 122 29.37 -9.82 -3.82
N GLU A 123 28.88 -9.29 -2.72
CA GLU A 123 29.69 -9.03 -1.53
C GLU A 123 30.25 -10.34 -0.97
N GLN A 124 29.46 -11.39 -0.91
CA GLN A 124 29.88 -12.71 -0.49
C GLN A 124 30.91 -13.31 -1.45
N ARG A 125 30.74 -13.10 -2.74
CA ARG A 125 31.69 -13.53 -3.75
C ARG A 125 33.03 -12.83 -3.59
N ALA A 126 33.03 -11.56 -3.27
CA ALA A 126 34.25 -10.83 -2.96
C ALA A 126 34.97 -11.47 -1.78
N ALA A 127 34.24 -12.11 -0.88
CA ALA A 127 34.76 -12.91 0.21
C ALA A 127 34.98 -14.39 -0.17
N GLY A 128 34.75 -14.76 -1.45
CA GLY A 128 34.95 -16.12 -1.96
C GLY A 128 33.77 -17.06 -1.83
N ALA A 129 32.52 -16.54 -1.70
CA ALA A 129 31.38 -17.41 -1.36
C ALA A 129 30.61 -17.98 -2.54
N ILE A 130 29.73 -17.24 -3.21
CA ILE A 130 28.72 -17.82 -4.13
C ILE A 130 28.85 -17.31 -5.56
N PRO A 131 28.84 -18.22 -6.59
CA PRO A 131 28.85 -17.80 -7.99
C PRO A 131 27.56 -17.07 -8.40
N LEU A 132 27.68 -16.04 -9.22
CA LEU A 132 26.52 -15.30 -9.76
C LEU A 132 25.58 -16.18 -10.55
N SER A 133 26.07 -17.26 -11.17
CA SER A 133 25.26 -18.19 -11.94
C SER A 133 24.18 -18.88 -11.10
N LEU A 134 24.27 -18.85 -9.78
CA LEU A 134 23.29 -19.42 -8.88
C LEU A 134 22.19 -18.41 -8.49
N ILE A 135 22.28 -17.18 -8.95
CA ILE A 135 21.32 -16.14 -8.65
C ILE A 135 20.26 -16.12 -9.76
N HIS A 136 18.99 -16.28 -9.40
CA HIS A 136 17.87 -16.24 -10.31
C HIS A 136 17.08 -14.96 -10.12
N ILE A 137 16.82 -14.27 -11.20
CA ILE A 137 16.05 -13.02 -11.22
C ILE A 137 14.73 -13.22 -11.95
#